data_2d65a9479991636e315c87d7dda5675b
#
_entry.id   2d65a9479991636e315c87d7dda5675b
#
_cell.length_a   1.000
_cell.length_b   1.000
_cell.length_c   1.000
_cell.angle_alpha   90.00
_cell.angle_beta   90.00
_cell.angle_gamma   90.00
#
_symmetry.space_group_name_H-M   'P 1'
#
loop_
_entity.id
_entity.type
_entity.pdbx_description
1 polymer ?
#
loop_
_entity_poly.entity_id
_entity_poly.type
_entity_poly.pdbx_seq_one_letter_code
_entity_poly.pdbx_strand_id
1 'polypeptide(L)'
;ARYGARAVTVSEAIHSDAIDAVLIASSTPSHAELLEAAARAGKAVYCEKPIDLSLARAREVVERVLPLNVPVTVGFNRRFDSSHQQLRRQLEQGLIGRVELVQMVCRASSMPPLDYLRSSGGQMRDQAIHFFDLLRFLTGDEVRTVAAMGAALALPDIAEFGDVDTSILMMQMRGGALAQLDNTRRTGHGYDERITLLGAEGALESGSQSPAGPTLWRGNQ
;
A
#
# COMPACT_ATOMS: atom_id res chain seq x y z
N ALA A 1 -1.46 -33.09 -3.54
CA ALA A 1 -1.79 -31.67 -3.72
C ALA A 1 -1.63 -31.26 -5.19
N ARG A 2 -2.42 -30.29 -5.69
CA ARG A 2 -2.43 -29.85 -7.12
C ARG A 2 -1.06 -29.40 -7.65
N TYR A 3 -0.19 -28.93 -6.75
CA TYR A 3 1.13 -28.39 -7.09
C TYR A 3 2.29 -29.16 -6.46
N GLY A 4 2.07 -30.38 -5.98
CA GLY A 4 3.10 -31.19 -5.29
C GLY A 4 3.53 -30.63 -3.92
N ALA A 5 2.87 -29.59 -3.42
CA ALA A 5 3.21 -28.99 -2.14
C ALA A 5 2.85 -29.91 -0.97
N ARG A 6 3.70 -29.92 0.06
CA ARG A 6 3.49 -30.62 1.32
C ARG A 6 3.04 -29.64 2.40
N ALA A 7 2.00 -29.99 3.16
CA ALA A 7 1.62 -29.25 4.36
C ALA A 7 2.61 -29.57 5.50
N VAL A 8 3.10 -28.53 6.14
CA VAL A 8 4.00 -28.61 7.30
C VAL A 8 3.56 -27.59 8.35
N THR A 9 4.05 -27.73 9.57
CA THR A 9 3.85 -26.71 10.60
C THR A 9 4.66 -25.45 10.28
N VAL A 10 4.26 -24.31 10.85
CA VAL A 10 5.00 -23.05 10.72
C VAL A 10 6.44 -23.21 11.22
N SER A 11 6.63 -23.89 12.35
CA SER A 11 7.95 -24.16 12.92
C SER A 11 8.83 -25.01 11.97
N GLU A 12 8.27 -26.06 11.38
CA GLU A 12 9.00 -26.86 10.39
C GLU A 12 9.37 -26.04 9.16
N ALA A 13 8.46 -25.19 8.65
CA ALA A 13 8.73 -24.32 7.51
C ALA A 13 9.89 -23.35 7.79
N ILE A 14 9.90 -22.73 8.97
CA ILE A 14 10.92 -21.74 9.34
C ILE A 14 12.29 -22.39 9.57
N HIS A 15 12.34 -23.57 10.20
CA HIS A 15 13.61 -24.19 10.63
C HIS A 15 14.16 -25.26 9.67
N SER A 16 13.45 -25.56 8.57
CA SER A 16 13.92 -26.55 7.59
C SER A 16 15.07 -26.00 6.75
N ASP A 17 16.17 -26.76 6.64
CA ASP A 17 17.28 -26.42 5.74
C ASP A 17 16.90 -26.55 4.24
N ALA A 18 15.79 -27.22 3.94
CA ALA A 18 15.29 -27.36 2.58
C ALA A 18 14.44 -26.15 2.10
N ILE A 19 14.27 -25.13 2.92
CA ILE A 19 13.49 -23.93 2.62
C ILE A 19 14.40 -22.71 2.69
N ASP A 20 14.56 -22.00 1.59
CA ASP A 20 15.39 -20.79 1.50
C ASP A 20 14.61 -19.51 1.77
N ALA A 21 13.30 -19.51 1.51
CA ALA A 21 12.45 -18.33 1.61
C ALA A 21 11.07 -18.65 2.20
N VAL A 22 10.51 -17.69 2.94
CA VAL A 22 9.17 -17.77 3.55
C VAL A 22 8.29 -16.65 3.01
N LEU A 23 7.09 -17.02 2.53
CA LEU A 23 6.03 -16.08 2.17
C LEU A 23 4.98 -16.07 3.28
N ILE A 24 4.79 -14.90 3.93
CA ILE A 24 3.84 -14.69 5.02
C ILE A 24 2.61 -14.01 4.43
N ALA A 25 1.53 -14.76 4.28
CA ALA A 25 0.22 -14.31 3.81
C ALA A 25 -0.90 -14.73 4.79
N SER A 26 -0.57 -14.80 6.06
CA SER A 26 -1.47 -15.09 7.16
C SER A 26 -2.30 -13.85 7.55
N SER A 27 -3.03 -13.90 8.66
CA SER A 27 -3.69 -12.72 9.22
C SER A 27 -2.67 -11.75 9.83
N THR A 28 -2.94 -10.45 9.73
CA THR A 28 -2.05 -9.37 10.17
C THR A 28 -1.44 -9.53 11.58
N PRO A 29 -2.18 -9.99 12.61
CA PRO A 29 -1.62 -10.15 13.95
C PRO A 29 -0.41 -11.09 14.04
N SER A 30 -0.22 -11.98 13.08
CA SER A 30 0.91 -12.92 13.06
C SER A 30 2.10 -12.44 12.22
N HIS A 31 1.97 -11.37 11.42
CA HIS A 31 3.00 -10.95 10.49
C HIS A 31 4.32 -10.59 11.18
N ALA A 32 4.27 -9.73 12.20
CA ALA A 32 5.44 -9.25 12.91
C ALA A 32 6.26 -10.38 13.54
N GLU A 33 5.58 -11.32 14.21
CA GLU A 33 6.22 -12.47 14.86
C GLU A 33 6.85 -13.42 13.83
N LEU A 34 6.08 -13.78 12.79
CA LEU A 34 6.56 -14.70 11.75
C LEU A 34 7.72 -14.12 10.94
N LEU A 35 7.67 -12.82 10.63
CA LEU A 35 8.73 -12.10 9.94
C LEU A 35 10.03 -12.12 10.76
N GLU A 36 9.96 -11.79 12.06
CA GLU A 36 11.11 -11.82 12.93
C GLU A 36 11.68 -13.24 13.06
N ALA A 37 10.82 -14.25 13.27
CA ALA A 37 11.23 -15.65 13.40
C ALA A 37 11.92 -16.18 12.13
N ALA A 38 11.34 -15.95 10.96
CA ALA A 38 11.90 -16.38 9.67
C ALA A 38 13.24 -15.68 9.37
N ALA A 39 13.33 -14.37 9.64
CA ALA A 39 14.56 -13.62 9.44
C ALA A 39 15.68 -14.10 10.38
N ARG A 40 15.39 -14.40 11.66
CA ARG A 40 16.35 -14.98 12.62
C ARG A 40 16.81 -16.37 12.21
N ALA A 41 15.98 -17.14 11.51
CA ALA A 41 16.36 -18.44 10.94
C ALA A 41 17.14 -18.30 9.61
N GLY A 42 17.51 -17.08 9.19
CA GLY A 42 18.29 -16.82 7.99
C GLY A 42 17.48 -16.95 6.68
N LYS A 43 16.15 -16.99 6.74
CA LYS A 43 15.31 -17.13 5.55
C LYS A 43 15.10 -15.79 4.88
N ALA A 44 15.07 -15.76 3.53
CA ALA A 44 14.50 -14.64 2.81
C ALA A 44 12.99 -14.54 3.11
N VAL A 45 12.46 -13.33 3.29
CA VAL A 45 11.06 -13.13 3.73
C VAL A 45 10.30 -12.22 2.78
N TYR A 46 9.17 -12.70 2.28
CA TYR A 46 8.10 -11.85 1.78
C TYR A 46 6.98 -11.82 2.83
N CYS A 47 6.61 -10.64 3.30
CA CYS A 47 5.53 -10.46 4.27
C CYS A 47 4.44 -9.57 3.69
N GLU A 48 3.18 -10.01 3.74
CA GLU A 48 2.06 -9.14 3.40
C GLU A 48 1.99 -7.91 4.31
N LYS A 49 1.41 -6.84 3.76
CA LYS A 49 1.16 -5.60 4.48
C LYS A 49 -0.09 -5.70 5.39
N PRO A 50 -0.16 -4.92 6.47
CA PRO A 50 0.92 -4.23 7.16
C PRO A 50 1.78 -5.23 7.95
N ILE A 51 3.00 -4.84 8.31
CA ILE A 51 3.85 -5.67 9.20
C ILE A 51 3.15 -5.91 10.55
N ASP A 52 2.52 -4.86 11.09
CA ASP A 52 1.72 -4.91 12.32
C ASP A 52 0.71 -3.75 12.32
N LEU A 53 -0.38 -3.88 13.09
CA LEU A 53 -1.35 -2.81 13.30
C LEU A 53 -0.81 -1.74 14.26
N SER A 54 0.15 -2.08 15.11
CA SER A 54 0.87 -1.14 15.98
C SER A 54 2.13 -0.63 15.30
N LEU A 55 2.23 0.68 15.10
CA LEU A 55 3.44 1.30 14.55
C LEU A 55 4.68 1.03 15.43
N ALA A 56 4.52 1.01 16.75
CA ALA A 56 5.61 0.72 17.68
C ALA A 56 6.14 -0.70 17.46
N ARG A 57 5.25 -1.70 17.34
CA ARG A 57 5.64 -3.09 17.07
C ARG A 57 6.26 -3.25 15.69
N ALA A 58 5.69 -2.61 14.65
CA ALA A 58 6.27 -2.65 13.31
C ALA A 58 7.70 -2.10 13.28
N ARG A 59 7.96 -0.96 13.97
CA ARG A 59 9.30 -0.38 14.10
C ARG A 59 10.26 -1.30 14.82
N GLU A 60 9.84 -1.83 15.96
CA GLU A 60 10.64 -2.77 16.75
C GLU A 60 11.10 -3.97 15.93
N VAL A 61 10.17 -4.58 15.15
CA VAL A 61 10.52 -5.71 14.29
C VAL A 61 11.50 -5.31 13.20
N VAL A 62 11.28 -4.18 12.54
CA VAL A 62 12.21 -3.68 11.52
C VAL A 62 13.61 -3.46 12.10
N GLU A 63 13.71 -2.82 13.27
CA GLU A 63 14.98 -2.58 13.96
C GLU A 63 15.71 -3.89 14.32
N ARG A 64 14.98 -4.94 14.69
CA ARG A 64 15.54 -6.25 15.01
C ARG A 64 15.94 -7.07 13.79
N VAL A 65 15.24 -6.88 12.68
CA VAL A 65 15.45 -7.67 11.45
C VAL A 65 16.54 -7.06 10.56
N LEU A 66 16.62 -5.74 10.45
CA LEU A 66 17.61 -5.05 9.61
C LEU A 66 19.06 -5.53 9.85
N PRO A 67 19.55 -5.73 11.11
CA PRO A 67 20.89 -6.18 11.35
C PRO A 67 21.19 -7.63 10.92
N LEU A 68 20.15 -8.43 10.67
CA LEU A 68 20.30 -9.84 10.26
C LEU A 68 20.75 -9.99 8.80
N ASN A 69 20.66 -8.91 8.02
CA ASN A 69 21.09 -8.83 6.63
C ASN A 69 20.50 -9.93 5.72
N VAL A 70 19.26 -10.34 5.99
CA VAL A 70 18.49 -11.25 5.15
C VAL A 70 17.59 -10.45 4.20
N PRO A 71 17.30 -10.94 2.99
CA PRO A 71 16.36 -10.29 2.09
C PRO A 71 14.95 -10.25 2.69
N VAL A 72 14.37 -9.04 2.84
CA VAL A 72 13.00 -8.86 3.31
C VAL A 72 12.25 -7.93 2.37
N THR A 73 11.06 -8.35 1.95
CA THR A 73 10.14 -7.56 1.13
C THR A 73 8.78 -7.51 1.81
N VAL A 74 8.22 -6.30 1.93
CA VAL A 74 6.84 -6.09 2.39
C VAL A 74 5.92 -5.97 1.20
N GLY A 75 4.74 -6.56 1.26
CA GLY A 75 3.78 -6.75 0.18
C GLY A 75 3.08 -5.49 -0.34
N PHE A 76 3.83 -4.41 -0.59
CA PHE A 76 3.34 -3.23 -1.29
C PHE A 76 3.28 -3.48 -2.80
N ASN A 77 2.37 -4.36 -3.20
CA ASN A 77 2.26 -4.92 -4.54
C ASN A 77 2.01 -3.87 -5.65
N ARG A 78 1.42 -2.71 -5.32
CA ARG A 78 1.15 -1.64 -6.29
C ARG A 78 2.40 -1.04 -6.89
N ARG A 79 3.54 -1.09 -6.22
CA ARG A 79 4.84 -0.71 -6.79
C ARG A 79 5.23 -1.55 -8.02
N PHE A 80 4.65 -2.75 -8.17
CA PHE A 80 4.93 -3.70 -9.26
C PHE A 80 3.86 -3.68 -10.36
N ASP A 81 2.82 -2.86 -10.21
CA ASP A 81 1.86 -2.61 -11.28
C ASP A 81 2.54 -1.91 -12.46
N SER A 82 2.27 -2.38 -13.68
CA SER A 82 2.93 -1.88 -14.89
C SER A 82 2.67 -0.41 -15.15
N SER A 83 1.47 0.08 -14.85
CA SER A 83 1.09 1.48 -15.02
C SER A 83 1.79 2.38 -14.02
N HIS A 84 1.88 1.97 -12.74
CA HIS A 84 2.61 2.70 -11.70
C HIS A 84 4.11 2.71 -11.94
N GLN A 85 4.68 1.60 -12.42
CA GLN A 85 6.06 1.52 -12.86
C GLN A 85 6.34 2.47 -14.03
N GLN A 86 5.40 2.59 -14.96
CA GLN A 86 5.53 3.51 -16.09
C GLN A 86 5.44 4.97 -15.62
N LEU A 87 4.47 5.32 -14.74
CA LEU A 87 4.42 6.63 -14.10
C LEU A 87 5.76 6.99 -13.45
N ARG A 88 6.31 6.08 -12.64
CA ARG A 88 7.59 6.30 -11.96
C ARG A 88 8.73 6.59 -12.96
N ARG A 89 8.86 5.79 -14.03
CA ARG A 89 9.86 6.03 -15.06
C ARG A 89 9.69 7.38 -15.77
N GLN A 90 8.47 7.78 -16.07
CA GLN A 90 8.15 9.06 -16.71
C GLN A 90 8.49 10.26 -15.81
N LEU A 91 8.24 10.13 -14.49
CA LEU A 91 8.65 11.13 -13.51
C LEU A 91 10.18 11.24 -13.40
N GLU A 92 10.90 10.11 -13.37
CA GLU A 92 12.37 10.06 -13.35
C GLU A 92 13.00 10.64 -14.61
N GLN A 93 12.30 10.57 -15.75
CA GLN A 93 12.68 11.22 -17.00
C GLN A 93 12.38 12.73 -17.02
N GLY A 94 11.71 13.26 -16.00
CA GLY A 94 11.39 14.68 -15.89
C GLY A 94 10.28 15.16 -16.84
N LEU A 95 9.41 14.25 -17.36
CA LEU A 95 8.44 14.58 -18.42
C LEU A 95 7.41 15.66 -18.04
N ILE A 96 7.19 15.91 -16.75
CA ILE A 96 6.27 16.94 -16.26
C ILE A 96 6.97 17.97 -15.38
N GLY A 97 8.32 17.95 -15.34
CA GLY A 97 9.07 18.79 -14.46
C GLY A 97 8.86 18.43 -12.98
N ARG A 98 8.99 19.41 -12.10
CA ARG A 98 8.77 19.20 -10.66
C ARG A 98 7.30 18.93 -10.36
N VAL A 99 7.01 17.84 -9.63
CA VAL A 99 5.66 17.53 -9.19
C VAL A 99 5.16 18.60 -8.20
N GLU A 100 3.96 19.10 -8.43
CA GLU A 100 3.30 20.15 -7.64
C GLU A 100 2.02 19.64 -6.95
N LEU A 101 1.27 18.77 -7.62
CA LEU A 101 0.04 18.19 -7.07
C LEU A 101 -0.08 16.71 -7.45
N VAL A 102 -0.51 15.90 -6.49
CA VAL A 102 -0.87 14.48 -6.70
C VAL A 102 -2.32 14.26 -6.26
N GLN A 103 -3.14 13.77 -7.17
CA GLN A 103 -4.52 13.37 -6.88
C GLN A 103 -4.65 11.86 -7.00
N MET A 104 -5.15 11.22 -5.96
CA MET A 104 -5.33 9.77 -5.91
C MET A 104 -6.77 9.43 -5.58
N VAL A 105 -7.28 8.42 -6.27
CA VAL A 105 -8.61 7.83 -6.04
C VAL A 105 -8.42 6.35 -5.74
N CYS A 106 -9.02 5.89 -4.65
CA CYS A 106 -9.05 4.48 -4.26
C CYS A 106 -10.47 4.07 -3.88
N ARG A 107 -11.18 3.41 -4.76
CA ARG A 107 -12.56 3.03 -4.56
C ARG A 107 -12.75 1.53 -4.77
N ALA A 108 -13.03 0.81 -3.68
CA ALA A 108 -13.34 -0.62 -3.76
C ALA A 108 -14.75 -0.84 -4.34
N SER A 109 -14.93 -1.95 -5.03
CA SER A 109 -16.22 -2.31 -5.64
C SER A 109 -17.25 -2.77 -4.61
N SER A 110 -16.82 -3.33 -3.47
CA SER A 110 -17.71 -3.87 -2.44
C SER A 110 -17.09 -3.79 -1.05
N MET A 111 -17.96 -3.66 -0.07
CA MET A 111 -17.59 -3.68 1.35
C MET A 111 -17.09 -5.07 1.75
N PRO A 112 -15.96 -5.18 2.45
CA PRO A 112 -15.54 -6.45 3.07
C PRO A 112 -16.52 -6.89 4.18
N PRO A 113 -16.51 -8.19 4.55
CA PRO A 113 -17.31 -8.69 5.67
C PRO A 113 -17.00 -7.96 6.98
N LEU A 114 -18.01 -7.79 7.85
CA LEU A 114 -17.88 -7.03 9.11
C LEU A 114 -16.80 -7.60 10.04
N ASP A 115 -16.69 -8.93 10.14
CA ASP A 115 -15.68 -9.59 10.97
C ASP A 115 -14.24 -9.28 10.48
N TYR A 116 -14.05 -9.19 9.17
CA TYR A 116 -12.77 -8.74 8.60
C TYR A 116 -12.49 -7.28 8.98
N LEU A 117 -13.47 -6.38 8.83
CA LEU A 117 -13.32 -4.97 9.15
C LEU A 117 -12.91 -4.75 10.61
N ARG A 118 -13.49 -5.49 11.55
CA ARG A 118 -13.15 -5.44 12.99
C ARG A 118 -11.67 -5.77 13.27
N SER A 119 -11.05 -6.61 12.45
CA SER A 119 -9.66 -7.07 12.62
C SER A 119 -8.65 -6.45 11.66
N SER A 120 -9.11 -5.72 10.64
CA SER A 120 -8.26 -5.19 9.56
C SER A 120 -7.36 -4.01 9.96
N GLY A 121 -7.65 -3.37 11.09
CA GLY A 121 -6.97 -2.14 11.53
C GLY A 121 -7.55 -0.86 10.95
N GLY A 122 -8.71 -0.95 10.28
CA GLY A 122 -9.45 0.18 9.72
C GLY A 122 -8.97 0.59 8.31
N GLN A 123 -9.76 1.46 7.67
CA GLN A 123 -9.56 1.88 6.29
C GLN A 123 -8.13 2.38 6.01
N MET A 124 -7.52 3.10 6.96
CA MET A 124 -6.20 3.71 6.76
C MET A 124 -5.08 2.66 6.70
N ARG A 125 -5.11 1.63 7.56
CA ARG A 125 -4.07 0.58 7.63
C ARG A 125 -4.30 -0.57 6.66
N ASP A 126 -5.55 -0.76 6.24
CA ASP A 126 -5.91 -1.86 5.33
C ASP A 126 -5.92 -1.43 3.86
N GLN A 127 -6.61 -0.33 3.53
CA GLN A 127 -6.82 0.12 2.14
C GLN A 127 -5.91 1.30 1.76
N ALA A 128 -5.96 2.39 2.51
CA ALA A 128 -5.22 3.61 2.18
C ALA A 128 -3.70 3.45 2.27
N ILE A 129 -3.20 2.49 3.05
CA ILE A 129 -1.76 2.21 3.20
C ILE A 129 -1.05 1.99 1.86
N HIS A 130 -1.71 1.38 0.89
CA HIS A 130 -1.17 1.19 -0.45
C HIS A 130 -0.91 2.52 -1.17
N PHE A 131 -1.78 3.50 -0.96
CA PHE A 131 -1.66 4.83 -1.59
C PHE A 131 -0.66 5.72 -0.86
N PHE A 132 -0.51 5.57 0.45
CA PHE A 132 0.57 6.24 1.19
C PHE A 132 1.94 5.75 0.73
N ASP A 133 2.08 4.45 0.52
CA ASP A 133 3.28 3.87 -0.04
C ASP A 133 3.52 4.31 -1.48
N LEU A 134 2.47 4.28 -2.30
CA LEU A 134 2.55 4.64 -3.72
C LEU A 134 2.88 6.12 -3.93
N LEU A 135 2.33 7.02 -3.11
CA LEU A 135 2.68 8.45 -3.12
C LEU A 135 4.19 8.65 -2.91
N ARG A 136 4.76 7.99 -1.90
CA ARG A 136 6.20 8.05 -1.61
C ARG A 136 7.04 7.40 -2.72
N PHE A 137 6.57 6.27 -3.26
CA PHE A 137 7.23 5.57 -4.36
C PHE A 137 7.27 6.44 -5.62
N LEU A 138 6.18 7.08 -6.01
CA LEU A 138 6.11 7.89 -7.22
C LEU A 138 6.90 9.19 -7.10
N THR A 139 6.73 9.92 -5.98
CA THR A 139 7.35 11.24 -5.80
C THR A 139 8.80 11.17 -5.33
N GLY A 140 9.22 10.06 -4.71
CA GLY A 140 10.52 9.97 -4.02
C GLY A 140 10.63 10.89 -2.80
N ASP A 141 9.49 11.37 -2.26
CA ASP A 141 9.43 12.37 -1.19
C ASP A 141 8.58 11.85 -0.01
N GLU A 142 8.68 12.50 1.14
CA GLU A 142 8.02 12.13 2.37
C GLU A 142 6.88 13.11 2.74
N VAL A 143 5.81 12.57 3.33
CA VAL A 143 4.72 13.39 3.84
C VAL A 143 5.18 14.17 5.08
N ARG A 144 4.95 15.48 5.09
CA ARG A 144 5.23 16.39 6.21
C ARG A 144 4.02 16.59 7.11
N THR A 145 2.87 16.87 6.52
CA THR A 145 1.61 17.10 7.24
C THR A 145 0.46 16.37 6.58
N VAL A 146 -0.53 15.98 7.37
CA VAL A 146 -1.76 15.35 6.90
C VAL A 146 -2.96 15.94 7.62
N ALA A 147 -4.04 16.19 6.87
CA ALA A 147 -5.39 16.44 7.37
C ALA A 147 -6.33 15.41 6.77
N ALA A 148 -7.27 14.89 7.54
CA ALA A 148 -8.18 13.86 7.10
C ALA A 148 -9.59 14.10 7.63
N MET A 149 -10.58 13.77 6.79
CA MET A 149 -11.98 13.67 7.19
C MET A 149 -12.47 12.29 6.74
N GLY A 150 -13.28 11.65 7.57
CA GLY A 150 -13.85 10.35 7.25
C GLY A 150 -15.16 10.11 7.97
N ALA A 151 -15.97 9.23 7.40
CA ALA A 151 -17.27 8.84 7.95
C ALA A 151 -17.62 7.41 7.56
N ALA A 152 -18.46 6.77 8.37
CA ALA A 152 -19.09 5.47 8.08
C ALA A 152 -20.43 5.73 7.36
N LEU A 153 -20.38 5.91 6.04
CA LEU A 153 -21.53 6.28 5.21
C LEU A 153 -22.18 5.07 4.52
N ALA A 154 -21.36 4.09 4.16
CA ALA A 154 -21.83 2.89 3.46
C ALA A 154 -22.23 1.77 4.42
N LEU A 155 -21.58 1.68 5.57
CA LEU A 155 -21.88 0.71 6.64
C LEU A 155 -21.73 1.41 8.01
N PRO A 156 -22.80 2.02 8.56
CA PRO A 156 -22.76 2.78 9.81
C PRO A 156 -22.21 1.99 11.01
N ASP A 157 -22.41 0.68 11.04
CA ASP A 157 -22.01 -0.21 12.14
C ASP A 157 -20.49 -0.18 12.41
N ILE A 158 -19.67 0.18 11.42
CA ILE A 158 -18.20 0.25 11.61
C ILE A 158 -17.78 1.43 12.49
N ALA A 159 -18.62 2.44 12.64
CA ALA A 159 -18.37 3.55 13.56
C ALA A 159 -18.27 3.09 15.02
N GLU A 160 -18.92 1.98 15.40
CA GLU A 160 -18.87 1.43 16.75
C GLU A 160 -17.46 1.02 17.20
N PHE A 161 -16.59 0.67 16.23
CA PHE A 161 -15.18 0.35 16.52
C PHE A 161 -14.19 1.37 15.92
N GLY A 162 -14.69 2.59 15.64
CA GLY A 162 -13.86 3.73 15.25
C GLY A 162 -13.30 3.67 13.83
N ASP A 163 -13.89 2.86 12.93
CA ASP A 163 -13.51 2.81 11.53
C ASP A 163 -14.39 3.73 10.66
N VAL A 164 -13.93 3.99 9.45
CA VAL A 164 -14.64 4.73 8.40
C VAL A 164 -14.62 3.94 7.10
N ASP A 165 -15.61 4.13 6.25
CA ASP A 165 -15.64 3.55 4.91
C ASP A 165 -15.40 4.56 3.78
N THR A 166 -15.54 5.83 4.09
CA THR A 166 -15.36 6.93 3.14
C THR A 166 -14.50 7.99 3.80
N SER A 167 -13.42 8.41 3.11
CA SER A 167 -12.51 9.42 3.63
C SER A 167 -11.86 10.24 2.53
N ILE A 168 -11.51 11.48 2.88
CA ILE A 168 -10.71 12.40 2.07
C ILE A 168 -9.51 12.80 2.91
N LEU A 169 -8.32 12.67 2.34
CA LEU A 169 -7.07 13.07 2.97
C LEU A 169 -6.39 14.13 2.13
N MET A 170 -5.82 15.12 2.79
CA MET A 170 -4.96 16.13 2.20
C MET A 170 -3.58 16.02 2.85
N MET A 171 -2.54 16.03 2.06
CA MET A 171 -1.16 15.84 2.51
C MET A 171 -0.27 16.92 1.90
N GLN A 172 0.72 17.37 2.67
CA GLN A 172 1.81 18.19 2.17
C GLN A 172 3.11 17.40 2.23
N MET A 173 3.80 17.32 1.11
CA MET A 173 5.10 16.68 1.02
C MET A 173 6.21 17.58 1.56
N ARG A 174 7.34 17.03 1.96
CA ARG A 174 8.50 17.82 2.44
C ARG A 174 9.04 18.76 1.37
N GLY A 175 9.06 18.33 0.10
CA GLY A 175 9.45 19.14 -1.06
C GLY A 175 8.44 20.21 -1.46
N GLY A 176 7.28 20.32 -0.76
CA GLY A 176 6.27 21.36 -0.94
C GLY A 176 5.08 20.94 -1.80
N ALA A 177 5.14 19.86 -2.55
CA ALA A 177 4.01 19.34 -3.33
C ALA A 177 2.81 19.04 -2.42
N LEU A 178 1.60 19.22 -2.95
CA LEU A 178 0.36 18.82 -2.29
C LEU A 178 -0.13 17.48 -2.82
N ALA A 179 -0.77 16.69 -1.97
CA ALA A 179 -1.41 15.45 -2.39
C ALA A 179 -2.79 15.29 -1.74
N GLN A 180 -3.70 14.63 -2.45
CA GLN A 180 -4.98 14.22 -1.89
C GLN A 180 -5.26 12.76 -2.20
N LEU A 181 -6.04 12.12 -1.33
CA LEU A 181 -6.59 10.78 -1.52
C LEU A 181 -8.09 10.80 -1.25
N ASP A 182 -8.89 10.46 -2.25
CA ASP A 182 -10.31 10.11 -2.15
C ASP A 182 -10.40 8.58 -2.00
N ASN A 183 -10.92 8.12 -0.88
CA ASN A 183 -10.89 6.70 -0.53
C ASN A 183 -12.26 6.21 -0.05
N THR A 184 -12.80 5.16 -0.69
CA THR A 184 -14.04 4.52 -0.23
C THR A 184 -13.99 3.00 -0.38
N ARG A 185 -14.67 2.31 0.56
CA ARG A 185 -14.75 0.83 0.56
C ARG A 185 -15.89 0.30 -0.32
N ARG A 186 -16.71 1.18 -0.91
CA ARG A 186 -17.83 0.77 -1.77
C ARG A 186 -18.14 1.82 -2.84
N THR A 187 -18.26 1.36 -4.09
CA THR A 187 -18.77 2.15 -5.21
C THR A 187 -19.80 1.38 -6.02
N GLY A 188 -20.79 2.10 -6.56
CA GLY A 188 -21.82 1.49 -7.40
C GLY A 188 -21.39 1.15 -8.84
N HIS A 189 -20.26 1.71 -9.29
CA HIS A 189 -19.73 1.52 -10.64
C HIS A 189 -18.54 0.55 -10.74
N GLY A 190 -18.19 -0.11 -9.61
CA GLY A 190 -17.10 -1.06 -9.56
C GLY A 190 -15.80 -0.48 -9.01
N TYR A 191 -14.70 -1.23 -9.17
CA TYR A 191 -13.37 -0.82 -8.71
C TYR A 191 -12.87 0.38 -9.52
N ASP A 192 -12.41 1.43 -8.81
CA ASP A 192 -11.89 2.66 -9.44
C ASP A 192 -10.61 3.09 -8.72
N GLU A 193 -9.51 3.05 -9.45
CA GLU A 193 -8.20 3.51 -9.01
C GLU A 193 -7.63 4.45 -10.04
N ARG A 194 -7.32 5.68 -9.62
CA ARG A 194 -6.73 6.70 -10.48
C ARG A 194 -5.67 7.49 -9.75
N ILE A 195 -4.64 7.89 -10.49
CA ILE A 195 -3.57 8.76 -10.02
C ILE A 195 -3.31 9.79 -11.10
N THR A 196 -3.43 11.06 -10.72
CA THR A 196 -3.07 12.19 -11.56
C THR A 196 -1.94 12.94 -10.87
N LEU A 197 -0.84 13.18 -11.61
CA LEU A 197 0.30 13.96 -11.15
C LEU A 197 0.41 15.20 -12.05
N LEU A 198 0.33 16.37 -11.43
CA LEU A 198 0.57 17.65 -12.08
C LEU A 198 1.97 18.14 -11.71
N GLY A 199 2.70 18.58 -12.70
CA GLY A 199 4.00 19.22 -12.54
C GLY A 199 4.08 20.52 -13.32
N ALA A 200 5.21 21.22 -13.21
CA ALA A 200 5.42 22.53 -13.80
C ALA A 200 5.29 22.53 -15.35
N GLU A 201 5.51 21.38 -16.00
CA GLU A 201 5.60 21.28 -17.47
C GLU A 201 4.50 20.38 -18.08
N GLY A 202 3.59 19.82 -17.25
CA GLY A 202 2.53 18.96 -17.73
C GLY A 202 1.88 18.10 -16.65
N ALA A 203 1.13 17.11 -17.06
CA ALA A 203 0.49 16.15 -16.18
C ALA A 203 0.61 14.72 -16.69
N LEU A 204 0.63 13.78 -15.76
CA LEU A 204 0.55 12.34 -16.02
C LEU A 204 -0.69 11.78 -15.32
N GLU A 205 -1.39 10.90 -15.99
CA GLU A 205 -2.54 10.20 -15.41
C GLU A 205 -2.45 8.71 -15.66
N SER A 206 -2.79 7.93 -14.64
CA SER A 206 -2.97 6.48 -14.73
C SER A 206 -4.24 6.07 -14.02
N GLY A 207 -4.95 5.08 -14.55
CA GLY A 207 -6.16 4.57 -13.90
C GLY A 207 -6.53 3.17 -14.37
N SER A 208 -7.28 2.47 -13.54
CA SER A 208 -7.77 1.11 -13.80
C SER A 208 -8.66 0.98 -15.04
N GLN A 209 -9.17 2.09 -15.53
CA GLN A 209 -10.04 2.17 -16.72
C GLN A 209 -9.32 2.62 -17.99
N SER A 210 -8.00 2.90 -17.92
CA SER A 210 -7.21 3.31 -19.07
C SER A 210 -6.45 2.11 -19.66
N PRO A 211 -6.92 1.49 -20.72
CA PRO A 211 -6.26 0.32 -21.32
C PRO A 211 -4.92 0.66 -22.01
N ALA A 212 -4.63 1.95 -22.18
CA ALA A 212 -3.46 2.44 -22.91
C ALA A 212 -2.25 2.81 -22.02
N GLY A 213 -2.32 2.60 -20.68
CA GLY A 213 -1.32 3.08 -19.73
C GLY A 213 -1.45 4.58 -19.41
N PRO A 214 -0.43 5.20 -18.80
CA PRO A 214 -0.48 6.60 -18.38
C PRO A 214 -0.66 7.57 -19.55
N THR A 215 -1.52 8.56 -19.36
CA THR A 215 -1.73 9.67 -20.30
C THR A 215 -0.89 10.87 -19.90
N LEU A 216 -0.17 11.44 -20.85
CA LEU A 216 0.62 12.67 -20.65
C LEU A 216 -0.16 13.87 -21.21
N TRP A 217 -0.40 14.87 -20.38
CA TRP A 217 -0.96 16.16 -20.74
C TRP A 217 0.15 17.21 -20.73
N ARG A 218 0.33 17.91 -21.85
CA ARG A 218 1.26 19.04 -21.96
C ARG A 218 0.47 20.32 -22.28
N GLY A 219 0.94 21.44 -21.73
CA GLY A 219 0.44 22.75 -22.12
C GLY A 219 0.74 23.01 -23.61
N ASN A 220 -0.17 23.71 -24.29
CA ASN A 220 0.14 24.28 -25.60
C ASN A 220 1.23 25.33 -25.41
N GLN A 221 2.41 25.08 -25.99
CA GLN A 221 3.42 26.12 -26.22
C GLN A 221 2.95 27.02 -27.35
#